data_181a24afbf098b9230554d061bb1cce6
#
_entry.id   181a24afbf098b9230554d061bb1cce6
#
_cell.length_a   1.000
_cell.length_b   1.000
_cell.length_c   1.000
_cell.angle_alpha   90.00
_cell.angle_beta   90.00
_cell.angle_gamma   90.00
#
_symmetry.space_group_name_H-M   'P 1'
#
loop_
_entity.id
_entity.type
_entity.pdbx_description
1 polymer ?
#
loop_
_entity_poly.entity_id
_entity_poly.type
_entity_poly.pdbx_seq_one_letter_code
_entity_poly.pdbx_strand_id
1 'polypeptide(L)'
;MEHRVPHKMPHTMLLHGLGQSSDSWKQVIDCLPTEQKEELHTPDLFALSEEISYEGLYRGWEQSCQKLPGRLHLCGLSLGAVLALDYTIRHPQRVESLVLIAGQYRSPKFLLSVQSLLFSLMPASNFAQLGISKEQMLRLNRSMIPLDLSRQLSTVRCPVLLLCGEQDKVNRKASEQMLHLLPNARKREVAGAAHEVNLQAPQQLAKELSAFWESLPKSSDL
;
A
#
# COMPACT_ATOMS: atom_id res chain seq x y z
N MET A 1 25.91 -12.15 31.81
CA MET A 1 24.51 -11.97 31.38
C MET A 1 24.48 -10.82 30.40
N GLU A 2 24.51 -11.11 29.13
CA GLU A 2 24.35 -10.09 28.08
C GLU A 2 22.91 -9.64 28.09
N HIS A 3 22.67 -8.38 28.41
CA HIS A 3 21.38 -7.74 28.23
C HIS A 3 21.11 -7.70 26.72
N ARG A 4 20.35 -8.68 26.19
CA ARG A 4 19.72 -8.56 24.88
C ARG A 4 18.81 -7.35 24.94
N VAL A 5 19.25 -6.25 24.32
CA VAL A 5 18.36 -5.13 24.01
C VAL A 5 17.22 -5.69 23.18
N PRO A 6 15.95 -5.56 23.60
CA PRO A 6 14.84 -6.06 22.81
C PRO A 6 14.90 -5.40 21.42
N HIS A 7 15.00 -6.21 20.38
CA HIS A 7 15.02 -5.75 19.00
C HIS A 7 13.65 -5.14 18.72
N LYS A 8 13.58 -3.82 18.73
CA LYS A 8 12.35 -3.09 18.40
C LYS A 8 12.03 -3.36 16.93
N MET A 9 10.84 -3.89 16.65
CA MET A 9 10.38 -4.10 15.28
C MET A 9 10.34 -2.76 14.53
N PRO A 10 10.73 -2.72 13.26
CA PRO A 10 10.56 -1.52 12.45
C PRO A 10 9.11 -1.08 12.40
N HIS A 11 8.87 0.23 12.33
CA HIS A 11 7.51 0.76 12.16
C HIS A 11 6.88 0.21 10.89
N THR A 12 5.66 -0.29 11.00
CA THR A 12 4.89 -0.85 9.88
C THR A 12 3.75 0.09 9.51
N MET A 13 3.67 0.47 8.25
CA MET A 13 2.65 1.37 7.71
C MET A 13 1.70 0.61 6.80
N LEU A 14 0.40 0.62 7.11
CA LEU A 14 -0.66 0.03 6.29
C LEU A 14 -1.48 1.13 5.60
N LEU A 15 -1.40 1.22 4.28
CA LEU A 15 -2.05 2.24 3.47
C LEU A 15 -3.27 1.69 2.76
N HIS A 16 -4.43 2.29 3.01
CA HIS A 16 -5.70 1.85 2.42
C HIS A 16 -5.84 2.23 0.94
N GLY A 17 -6.79 1.61 0.26
CA GLY A 17 -7.15 1.89 -1.13
C GLY A 17 -8.04 3.12 -1.31
N LEU A 18 -8.24 3.51 -2.56
CA LEU A 18 -9.23 4.52 -2.93
C LEU A 18 -10.63 4.03 -2.54
N GLY A 19 -11.39 4.88 -1.86
CA GLY A 19 -12.72 4.54 -1.37
C GLY A 19 -12.76 3.81 -0.03
N GLN A 20 -11.60 3.64 0.62
CA GLN A 20 -11.48 3.10 1.97
C GLN A 20 -10.98 4.15 2.97
N SER A 21 -10.94 3.79 4.24
CA SER A 21 -10.34 4.54 5.35
C SER A 21 -9.35 3.66 6.12
N SER A 22 -8.71 4.22 7.14
CA SER A 22 -7.87 3.47 8.09
C SER A 22 -8.56 2.25 8.70
N ASP A 23 -9.87 2.32 8.94
CA ASP A 23 -10.67 1.23 9.52
C ASP A 23 -10.70 -0.04 8.66
N SER A 24 -10.42 0.07 7.36
CA SER A 24 -10.39 -1.08 6.45
C SER A 24 -9.33 -2.13 6.80
N TRP A 25 -8.36 -1.76 7.63
CA TRP A 25 -7.30 -2.66 8.11
C TRP A 25 -7.61 -3.37 9.42
N LYS A 26 -8.67 -2.96 10.13
CA LYS A 26 -8.97 -3.44 11.49
C LYS A 26 -9.02 -4.96 11.60
N GLN A 27 -9.76 -5.62 10.71
CA GLN A 27 -9.88 -7.09 10.73
C GLN A 27 -8.55 -7.81 10.43
N VAL A 28 -7.72 -7.25 9.55
CA VAL A 28 -6.38 -7.79 9.28
C VAL A 28 -5.50 -7.66 10.51
N ILE A 29 -5.49 -6.48 11.15
CA ILE A 29 -4.72 -6.21 12.37
C ILE A 29 -5.14 -7.14 13.50
N ASP A 30 -6.44 -7.38 13.69
CA ASP A 30 -6.95 -8.28 14.71
C ASP A 30 -6.38 -9.71 14.57
N CYS A 31 -6.11 -10.13 13.31
CA CYS A 31 -5.55 -11.44 12.99
C CYS A 31 -4.01 -11.52 13.04
N LEU A 32 -3.29 -10.40 13.15
CA LEU A 32 -1.82 -10.40 13.25
C LEU A 32 -1.36 -10.87 14.65
N PRO A 33 -0.16 -11.45 14.77
CA PRO A 33 0.50 -11.69 16.06
C PRO A 33 0.71 -10.39 16.86
N THR A 34 0.68 -10.48 18.19
CA THR A 34 0.77 -9.31 19.08
C THR A 34 2.03 -8.49 18.84
N GLU A 35 3.16 -9.18 18.62
CA GLU A 35 4.47 -8.56 18.41
C GLU A 35 4.53 -7.71 17.14
N GLN A 36 3.70 -8.02 16.14
CA GLN A 36 3.62 -7.30 14.87
C GLN A 36 2.66 -6.10 14.92
N LYS A 37 1.92 -5.93 16.03
CA LYS A 37 0.98 -4.82 16.23
C LYS A 37 1.60 -3.61 16.92
N GLU A 38 2.72 -3.77 17.64
CA GLU A 38 3.27 -2.74 18.54
C GLU A 38 3.63 -1.42 17.84
N GLU A 39 4.23 -1.50 16.65
CA GLU A 39 4.68 -0.33 15.88
C GLU A 39 3.91 -0.19 14.54
N LEU A 40 2.62 -0.56 14.56
CA LEU A 40 1.77 -0.56 13.39
C LEU A 40 0.96 0.73 13.30
N HIS A 41 0.94 1.34 12.13
CA HIS A 41 0.28 2.60 11.82
C HIS A 41 -0.66 2.44 10.61
N THR A 42 -1.86 2.97 10.73
CA THR A 42 -2.87 2.98 9.66
C THR A 42 -3.34 4.42 9.42
N PRO A 43 -2.55 5.25 8.74
CA PRO A 43 -2.97 6.62 8.49
C PRO A 43 -4.20 6.65 7.56
N ASP A 44 -5.11 7.58 7.82
CA ASP A 44 -6.15 7.93 6.86
C ASP A 44 -5.54 8.85 5.80
N LEU A 45 -5.41 8.34 4.57
CA LEU A 45 -4.74 9.03 3.48
C LEU A 45 -5.39 10.39 3.15
N PHE A 46 -6.72 10.48 3.27
CA PHE A 46 -7.43 11.71 2.96
C PHE A 46 -7.31 12.78 4.04
N ALA A 47 -6.95 12.39 5.27
CA ALA A 47 -6.67 13.33 6.36
C ALA A 47 -5.22 13.86 6.34
N LEU A 48 -4.33 13.28 5.53
CA LEU A 48 -2.92 13.68 5.48
C LEU A 48 -2.67 14.96 4.68
N SER A 49 -3.61 15.40 3.87
CA SER A 49 -3.43 16.58 3.00
C SER A 49 -4.75 17.31 2.77
N GLU A 50 -4.70 18.63 2.80
CA GLU A 50 -5.82 19.48 2.35
C GLU A 50 -5.99 19.42 0.82
N GLU A 51 -4.89 19.21 0.09
CA GLU A 51 -4.90 19.04 -1.36
C GLU A 51 -5.14 17.58 -1.72
N ILE A 52 -6.38 17.23 -2.06
CA ILE A 52 -6.73 15.89 -2.53
C ILE A 52 -6.37 15.73 -4.01
N SER A 53 -5.10 15.47 -4.23
CA SER A 53 -4.47 15.06 -5.49
C SER A 53 -3.44 13.98 -5.18
N TYR A 54 -2.95 13.25 -6.19
CA TYR A 54 -1.91 12.24 -5.95
C TYR A 54 -0.66 12.85 -5.27
N GLU A 55 -0.19 13.96 -5.80
CA GLU A 55 1.00 14.64 -5.25
C GLU A 55 0.74 15.23 -3.86
N GLY A 56 -0.47 15.73 -3.58
CA GLY A 56 -0.86 16.19 -2.25
C GLY A 56 -0.86 15.06 -1.24
N LEU A 57 -1.51 13.93 -1.58
CA LEU A 57 -1.51 12.74 -0.74
C LEU A 57 -0.08 12.18 -0.55
N TYR A 58 0.73 12.16 -1.60
CA TYR A 58 2.12 11.72 -1.50
C TYR A 58 2.92 12.57 -0.51
N ARG A 59 2.83 13.91 -0.58
CA ARG A 59 3.51 14.83 0.33
C ARG A 59 3.06 14.64 1.79
N GLY A 60 1.77 14.53 2.04
CA GLY A 60 1.25 14.27 3.39
C GLY A 60 1.71 12.92 3.94
N TRP A 61 1.71 11.89 3.11
CA TRP A 61 2.23 10.57 3.41
C TRP A 61 3.74 10.61 3.71
N GLU A 62 4.54 11.22 2.85
CA GLU A 62 5.99 11.40 3.03
C GLU A 62 6.32 12.08 4.36
N GLN A 63 5.62 13.17 4.70
CA GLN A 63 5.78 13.85 5.99
C GLN A 63 5.46 12.94 7.19
N SER A 64 4.47 12.06 7.05
CA SER A 64 4.15 11.07 8.08
C SER A 64 5.27 10.05 8.26
N CYS A 65 5.86 9.56 7.17
CA CYS A 65 7.02 8.68 7.22
C CYS A 65 8.26 9.33 7.85
N GLN A 66 8.48 10.62 7.57
CA GLN A 66 9.63 11.36 8.11
C GLN A 66 9.60 11.52 9.64
N LYS A 67 8.41 11.47 10.26
CA LYS A 67 8.25 11.54 11.72
C LYS A 67 8.65 10.25 12.44
N LEU A 68 8.74 9.14 11.72
CA LEU A 68 9.08 7.84 12.29
C LEU A 68 10.59 7.58 12.17
N PRO A 69 11.24 7.06 13.23
CA PRO A 69 12.66 6.75 13.18
C PRO A 69 12.95 5.47 12.39
N GLY A 70 14.18 5.31 11.92
CA GLY A 70 14.67 4.09 11.29
C GLY A 70 14.08 3.80 9.92
N ARG A 71 14.14 2.53 9.52
CA ARG A 71 13.56 2.01 8.29
C ARG A 71 12.12 1.52 8.55
N LEU A 72 11.32 1.48 7.52
CA LEU A 72 9.88 1.21 7.59
C LEU A 72 9.51 -0.06 6.82
N HIS A 73 8.61 -0.86 7.36
CA HIS A 73 7.85 -1.82 6.59
C HIS A 73 6.64 -1.11 5.97
N LEU A 74 6.54 -1.11 4.65
CA LEU A 74 5.43 -0.48 3.94
C LEU A 74 4.50 -1.55 3.36
N CYS A 75 3.21 -1.41 3.59
CA CYS A 75 2.17 -2.26 3.02
C CYS A 75 1.05 -1.37 2.50
N GLY A 76 0.70 -1.49 1.25
CA GLY A 76 -0.39 -0.72 0.67
C GLY A 76 -1.31 -1.54 -0.22
N LEU A 77 -2.59 -1.15 -0.23
CA LEU A 77 -3.60 -1.69 -1.12
C LEU A 77 -3.95 -0.66 -2.20
N SER A 78 -3.94 -1.06 -3.47
CA SER A 78 -4.39 -0.24 -4.61
C SER A 78 -3.71 1.15 -4.64
N LEU A 79 -4.41 2.25 -4.37
CA LEU A 79 -3.82 3.59 -4.23
C LEU A 79 -2.69 3.61 -3.20
N GLY A 80 -2.90 2.99 -2.03
CA GLY A 80 -1.89 2.86 -0.99
C GLY A 80 -0.64 2.11 -1.47
N ALA A 81 -0.81 1.10 -2.34
CA ALA A 81 0.31 0.37 -2.94
C ALA A 81 1.12 1.26 -3.89
N VAL A 82 0.46 2.12 -4.68
CA VAL A 82 1.15 3.07 -5.57
C VAL A 82 1.96 4.09 -4.77
N LEU A 83 1.37 4.64 -3.69
CA LEU A 83 2.06 5.58 -2.79
C LEU A 83 3.27 4.93 -2.10
N ALA A 84 3.11 3.69 -1.59
CA ALA A 84 4.20 2.94 -0.95
C ALA A 84 5.34 2.63 -1.92
N LEU A 85 5.02 2.26 -3.16
CA LEU A 85 6.00 2.01 -4.22
C LEU A 85 6.76 3.29 -4.59
N ASP A 86 6.05 4.39 -4.83
CA ASP A 86 6.66 5.69 -5.18
C ASP A 86 7.59 6.20 -4.04
N TYR A 87 7.14 6.06 -2.77
CA TYR A 87 7.99 6.38 -1.62
C TYR A 87 9.25 5.49 -1.58
N THR A 88 9.12 4.20 -1.83
CA THR A 88 10.26 3.27 -1.86
C THR A 88 11.28 3.64 -2.93
N ILE A 89 10.81 4.08 -4.10
CA ILE A 89 11.67 4.56 -5.19
C ILE A 89 12.40 5.84 -4.81
N ARG A 90 11.70 6.80 -4.20
CA ARG A 90 12.28 8.12 -3.83
C ARG A 90 13.16 8.03 -2.57
N HIS A 91 12.87 7.10 -1.65
CA HIS A 91 13.54 6.97 -0.35
C HIS A 91 14.01 5.53 -0.07
N PRO A 92 14.83 4.91 -0.94
CA PRO A 92 15.18 3.49 -0.84
C PRO A 92 15.87 3.12 0.48
N GLN A 93 16.60 4.07 1.09
CA GLN A 93 17.28 3.85 2.37
C GLN A 93 16.33 3.83 3.59
N ARG A 94 15.09 4.30 3.41
CA ARG A 94 14.09 4.37 4.46
C ARG A 94 13.17 3.15 4.51
N VAL A 95 13.27 2.24 3.53
CA VAL A 95 12.33 1.12 3.42
C VAL A 95 13.04 -0.20 3.70
N GLU A 96 12.55 -0.92 4.71
CA GLU A 96 13.01 -2.26 5.10
C GLU A 96 12.38 -3.33 4.20
N SER A 97 11.08 -3.24 3.97
CA SER A 97 10.35 -4.12 3.07
C SER A 97 9.11 -3.45 2.51
N LEU A 98 8.62 -3.96 1.39
CA LEU A 98 7.48 -3.43 0.67
C LEU A 98 6.46 -4.53 0.36
N VAL A 99 5.19 -4.32 0.71
CA VAL A 99 4.07 -5.18 0.31
C VAL A 99 3.12 -4.38 -0.58
N LEU A 100 2.90 -4.87 -1.77
CA LEU A 100 2.01 -4.27 -2.77
C LEU A 100 0.80 -5.18 -2.99
N ILE A 101 -0.38 -4.77 -2.50
CA ILE A 101 -1.62 -5.52 -2.64
C ILE A 101 -2.45 -4.90 -3.75
N ALA A 102 -2.76 -5.65 -4.80
CA ALA A 102 -3.52 -5.18 -5.96
C ALA A 102 -3.00 -3.85 -6.52
N GLY A 103 -1.67 -3.64 -6.46
CA GLY A 103 -1.01 -2.41 -6.86
C GLY A 103 -0.79 -2.32 -8.37
N GLN A 104 -0.66 -1.08 -8.84
CA GLN A 104 -0.26 -0.76 -10.21
C GLN A 104 1.05 0.04 -10.17
N TYR A 105 1.92 -0.14 -11.14
CA TYR A 105 3.18 0.62 -11.27
C TYR A 105 3.10 1.68 -12.39
N ARG A 106 2.04 1.62 -13.17
CA ARG A 106 1.69 2.63 -14.18
C ARG A 106 0.18 2.78 -14.25
N SER A 107 -0.26 3.97 -14.55
CA SER A 107 -1.68 4.28 -14.61
C SER A 107 -2.39 3.47 -15.69
N PRO A 108 -3.43 2.71 -15.36
CA PRO A 108 -4.32 2.11 -16.36
C PRO A 108 -5.25 3.19 -16.93
N LYS A 109 -4.74 4.05 -17.80
CA LYS A 109 -5.40 5.29 -18.30
C LYS A 109 -6.87 5.07 -18.70
N PHE A 110 -7.15 4.01 -19.42
CA PHE A 110 -8.52 3.69 -19.83
C PHE A 110 -9.42 3.42 -18.62
N LEU A 111 -8.96 2.62 -17.66
CA LEU A 111 -9.73 2.28 -16.46
C LEU A 111 -9.99 3.53 -15.60
N LEU A 112 -8.98 4.39 -15.40
CA LEU A 112 -9.14 5.65 -14.66
C LEU A 112 -10.09 6.62 -15.38
N SER A 113 -10.09 6.64 -16.71
CA SER A 113 -11.03 7.46 -17.48
C SER A 113 -12.48 6.97 -17.31
N VAL A 114 -12.70 5.66 -17.38
CA VAL A 114 -14.01 5.03 -17.10
C VAL A 114 -14.43 5.29 -15.66
N GLN A 115 -13.53 5.13 -14.70
CA GLN A 115 -13.79 5.42 -13.28
C GLN A 115 -14.15 6.90 -13.06
N SER A 116 -13.48 7.84 -13.73
CA SER A 116 -13.84 9.27 -13.69
C SER A 116 -15.26 9.51 -14.20
N LEU A 117 -15.65 8.85 -15.28
CA LEU A 117 -17.01 8.94 -15.80
C LEU A 117 -18.03 8.40 -14.80
N LEU A 118 -17.77 7.22 -14.21
CA LEU A 118 -18.65 6.64 -13.19
C LEU A 118 -18.77 7.56 -11.97
N PHE A 119 -17.67 8.08 -11.46
CA PHE A 119 -17.67 9.03 -10.34
C PHE A 119 -18.46 10.30 -10.67
N SER A 120 -18.41 10.78 -11.91
CA SER A 120 -19.18 11.96 -12.34
C SER A 120 -20.69 11.74 -12.30
N LEU A 121 -21.13 10.49 -12.43
CA LEU A 121 -22.56 10.11 -12.40
C LEU A 121 -23.06 9.76 -10.98
N MET A 122 -22.15 9.46 -10.04
CA MET A 122 -22.51 9.10 -8.67
C MET A 122 -22.99 10.30 -7.85
N PRO A 123 -23.93 10.12 -6.90
CA PRO A 123 -24.32 11.15 -5.95
C PRO A 123 -23.15 11.65 -5.09
N ALA A 124 -23.12 12.94 -4.77
CA ALA A 124 -22.06 13.53 -3.93
C ALA A 124 -22.01 12.91 -2.52
N SER A 125 -23.16 12.46 -1.99
CA SER A 125 -23.25 11.80 -0.68
C SER A 125 -22.36 10.54 -0.55
N ASN A 126 -22.09 9.85 -1.66
CA ASN A 126 -21.25 8.66 -1.63
C ASN A 126 -19.78 8.98 -1.28
N PHE A 127 -19.34 10.20 -1.58
CA PHE A 127 -17.96 10.65 -1.30
C PHE A 127 -17.84 11.29 0.09
N ALA A 128 -18.94 11.84 0.61
CA ALA A 128 -18.96 12.48 1.92
C ALA A 128 -18.59 11.51 3.06
N GLN A 129 -18.91 10.22 2.92
CA GLN A 129 -18.54 9.17 3.88
C GLN A 129 -17.02 8.93 3.95
N LEU A 130 -16.29 9.32 2.90
CA LEU A 130 -14.82 9.25 2.82
C LEU A 130 -14.16 10.55 3.30
N GLY A 131 -14.93 11.51 3.79
CA GLY A 131 -14.43 12.82 4.23
C GLY A 131 -13.96 13.73 3.08
N ILE A 132 -14.31 13.43 1.82
CA ILE A 132 -13.92 14.23 0.65
C ILE A 132 -15.12 14.57 -0.23
N SER A 133 -14.98 15.65 -1.02
CA SER A 133 -16.01 16.01 -2.00
C SER A 133 -15.89 15.19 -3.29
N LYS A 134 -16.96 15.18 -4.08
CA LYS A 134 -16.97 14.57 -5.42
C LYS A 134 -15.90 15.20 -6.32
N GLU A 135 -15.73 16.52 -6.27
CA GLU A 135 -14.73 17.27 -7.03
C GLU A 135 -13.31 16.86 -6.64
N GLN A 136 -13.07 16.68 -5.35
CA GLN A 136 -11.78 16.19 -4.83
C GLN A 136 -11.50 14.76 -5.32
N MET A 137 -12.48 13.85 -5.29
CA MET A 137 -12.33 12.50 -5.83
C MET A 137 -12.00 12.51 -7.33
N LEU A 138 -12.70 13.32 -8.12
CA LEU A 138 -12.43 13.45 -9.55
C LEU A 138 -11.05 14.06 -9.84
N ARG A 139 -10.62 15.04 -9.03
CA ARG A 139 -9.27 15.62 -9.11
C ARG A 139 -8.21 14.58 -8.83
N LEU A 140 -8.36 13.82 -7.75
CA LEU A 140 -7.44 12.74 -7.38
C LEU A 140 -7.32 11.73 -8.52
N ASN A 141 -8.44 11.22 -9.02
CA ASN A 141 -8.43 10.23 -10.10
C ASN A 141 -7.72 10.76 -11.36
N ARG A 142 -7.98 12.02 -11.75
CA ARG A 142 -7.31 12.66 -12.90
C ARG A 142 -5.81 12.87 -12.67
N SER A 143 -5.39 13.22 -11.45
CA SER A 143 -3.97 13.43 -11.11
C SER A 143 -3.15 12.16 -11.19
N MET A 144 -3.80 10.99 -11.10
CA MET A 144 -3.14 9.68 -11.24
C MET A 144 -2.91 9.25 -12.69
N ILE A 145 -3.62 9.84 -13.68
CA ILE A 145 -3.52 9.43 -15.09
C ILE A 145 -2.07 9.48 -15.65
N PRO A 146 -1.22 10.49 -15.35
CA PRO A 146 0.15 10.55 -15.87
C PRO A 146 1.15 9.65 -15.16
N LEU A 147 0.76 8.93 -14.09
CA LEU A 147 1.68 8.13 -13.29
C LEU A 147 2.26 6.96 -14.09
N ASP A 148 3.58 6.90 -14.11
CA ASP A 148 4.34 5.77 -14.66
C ASP A 148 5.66 5.61 -13.90
N LEU A 149 5.75 4.56 -13.07
CA LEU A 149 6.92 4.21 -12.26
C LEU A 149 7.75 3.10 -12.90
N SER A 150 7.43 2.68 -14.13
CA SER A 150 8.01 1.50 -14.76
C SER A 150 9.54 1.55 -14.88
N ARG A 151 10.10 2.73 -15.15
CA ARG A 151 11.54 2.91 -15.34
C ARG A 151 12.36 2.78 -14.05
N GLN A 152 11.73 3.03 -12.91
CA GLN A 152 12.38 3.03 -11.60
C GLN A 152 12.21 1.71 -10.82
N LEU A 153 11.39 0.77 -11.29
CA LEU A 153 11.15 -0.49 -10.57
C LEU A 153 12.43 -1.28 -10.29
N SER A 154 13.38 -1.27 -11.22
CA SER A 154 14.67 -1.94 -11.05
C SER A 154 15.57 -1.31 -9.97
N THR A 155 15.26 -0.11 -9.48
CA THR A 155 16.01 0.53 -8.38
C THR A 155 15.54 0.10 -6.99
N VAL A 156 14.39 -0.54 -6.87
CA VAL A 156 13.84 -1.06 -5.61
C VAL A 156 14.68 -2.26 -5.16
N ARG A 157 15.40 -2.13 -4.05
CA ARG A 157 16.33 -3.15 -3.53
C ARG A 157 15.83 -3.90 -2.30
N CYS A 158 14.89 -3.35 -1.57
CA CYS A 158 14.30 -4.04 -0.42
C CYS A 158 13.51 -5.30 -0.88
N PRO A 159 13.30 -6.27 0.02
CA PRO A 159 12.38 -7.38 -0.23
C PRO A 159 10.98 -6.88 -0.56
N VAL A 160 10.35 -7.44 -1.60
CA VAL A 160 8.99 -7.07 -2.03
C VAL A 160 8.08 -8.29 -2.04
N LEU A 161 6.88 -8.14 -1.46
CA LEU A 161 5.79 -9.10 -1.59
C LEU A 161 4.69 -8.49 -2.47
N LEU A 162 4.37 -9.14 -3.58
CA LEU A 162 3.25 -8.82 -4.44
C LEU A 162 2.07 -9.71 -4.07
N LEU A 163 0.97 -9.11 -3.64
CA LEU A 163 -0.27 -9.81 -3.29
C LEU A 163 -1.41 -9.37 -4.20
N CYS A 164 -2.25 -10.32 -4.58
CA CYS A 164 -3.43 -10.04 -5.36
C CYS A 164 -4.52 -11.06 -5.04
N GLY A 165 -5.77 -10.64 -5.04
CA GLY A 165 -6.89 -11.57 -4.99
C GLY A 165 -6.95 -12.43 -6.27
N GLU A 166 -7.28 -13.70 -6.13
CA GLU A 166 -7.42 -14.65 -7.24
C GLU A 166 -8.38 -14.16 -8.33
N GLN A 167 -9.42 -13.45 -7.93
CA GLN A 167 -10.48 -12.94 -8.81
C GLN A 167 -10.15 -11.55 -9.41
N ASP A 168 -9.11 -10.88 -8.95
CA ASP A 168 -8.69 -9.56 -9.47
C ASP A 168 -7.79 -9.70 -10.72
N LYS A 169 -8.41 -10.03 -11.85
CA LYS A 169 -7.69 -10.31 -13.11
C LYS A 169 -6.81 -9.16 -13.60
N VAL A 170 -7.23 -7.91 -13.37
CA VAL A 170 -6.52 -6.72 -13.85
C VAL A 170 -5.22 -6.53 -13.07
N ASN A 171 -5.29 -6.53 -11.75
CA ASN A 171 -4.13 -6.30 -10.90
C ASN A 171 -3.23 -7.54 -10.79
N ARG A 172 -3.76 -8.74 -11.00
CA ARG A 172 -2.96 -9.96 -11.17
C ARG A 172 -1.96 -9.82 -12.31
N LYS A 173 -2.42 -9.34 -13.49
CA LYS A 173 -1.54 -9.11 -14.65
C LYS A 173 -0.46 -8.08 -14.34
N ALA A 174 -0.80 -6.99 -13.64
CA ALA A 174 0.18 -6.00 -13.20
C ALA A 174 1.20 -6.59 -12.21
N SER A 175 0.74 -7.39 -11.25
CA SER A 175 1.62 -8.10 -10.29
C SER A 175 2.57 -9.07 -11.00
N GLU A 176 2.11 -9.78 -12.02
CA GLU A 176 2.96 -10.66 -12.85
C GLU A 176 4.05 -9.86 -13.57
N GLN A 177 3.69 -8.71 -14.14
CA GLN A 177 4.67 -7.83 -14.79
C GLN A 177 5.67 -7.26 -13.78
N MET A 178 5.22 -6.80 -12.61
CA MET A 178 6.10 -6.30 -11.55
C MET A 178 7.05 -7.37 -11.01
N LEU A 179 6.65 -8.64 -10.96
CA LEU A 179 7.51 -9.75 -10.53
C LEU A 179 8.78 -9.86 -11.38
N HIS A 180 8.70 -9.56 -12.67
CA HIS A 180 9.83 -9.58 -13.58
C HIS A 180 10.68 -8.30 -13.55
N LEU A 181 10.13 -7.19 -13.06
CA LEU A 181 10.77 -5.87 -13.06
C LEU A 181 11.42 -5.52 -11.70
N LEU A 182 10.93 -6.11 -10.62
CA LEU A 182 11.42 -5.89 -9.26
C LEU A 182 12.45 -6.98 -8.88
N PRO A 183 13.72 -6.62 -8.57
CA PRO A 183 14.79 -7.62 -8.40
C PRO A 183 14.55 -8.62 -7.26
N ASN A 184 13.93 -8.18 -6.16
CA ASN A 184 13.74 -8.97 -4.94
C ASN A 184 12.26 -9.22 -4.64
N ALA A 185 11.44 -9.40 -5.70
CA ALA A 185 10.02 -9.62 -5.54
C ALA A 185 9.65 -11.11 -5.47
N ARG A 186 8.66 -11.41 -4.65
CA ARG A 186 7.90 -12.67 -4.67
C ARG A 186 6.41 -12.37 -4.78
N LYS A 187 5.66 -13.27 -5.40
CA LYS A 187 4.21 -13.13 -5.60
C LYS A 187 3.45 -14.20 -4.84
N ARG A 188 2.30 -13.84 -4.28
CA ARG A 188 1.29 -14.74 -3.71
C ARG A 188 -0.11 -14.31 -4.19
N GLU A 189 -1.02 -15.27 -4.28
CA GLU A 189 -2.43 -15.03 -4.58
C GLU A 189 -3.27 -15.39 -3.35
N VAL A 190 -4.28 -14.58 -3.07
CA VAL A 190 -5.22 -14.81 -1.97
C VAL A 190 -6.47 -15.45 -2.57
N ALA A 191 -6.69 -16.72 -2.22
CA ALA A 191 -7.78 -17.51 -2.78
C ALA A 191 -9.16 -16.92 -2.47
N GLY A 192 -10.06 -16.93 -3.44
CA GLY A 192 -11.44 -16.46 -3.31
C GLY A 192 -11.63 -14.95 -3.17
N ALA A 193 -10.56 -14.16 -3.04
CA ALA A 193 -10.63 -12.72 -2.92
C ALA A 193 -10.58 -12.02 -4.28
N ALA A 194 -11.23 -10.86 -4.37
CA ALA A 194 -11.13 -9.93 -5.49
C ALA A 194 -10.19 -8.75 -5.12
N HIS A 195 -10.54 -7.51 -5.46
CA HIS A 195 -9.69 -6.33 -5.29
C HIS A 195 -9.42 -5.96 -3.82
N GLU A 196 -10.46 -5.98 -2.99
CA GLU A 196 -10.41 -5.54 -1.59
C GLU A 196 -10.02 -6.70 -0.66
N VAL A 197 -8.80 -7.23 -0.85
CA VAL A 197 -8.30 -8.40 -0.13
C VAL A 197 -8.32 -8.22 1.38
N ASN A 198 -8.07 -6.98 1.87
CA ASN A 198 -8.09 -6.63 3.29
C ASN A 198 -9.48 -6.78 3.95
N LEU A 199 -10.54 -6.62 3.17
CA LEU A 199 -11.93 -6.79 3.64
C LEU A 199 -12.47 -8.20 3.38
N GLN A 200 -12.10 -8.79 2.23
CA GLN A 200 -12.68 -10.05 1.76
C GLN A 200 -12.00 -11.30 2.34
N ALA A 201 -10.70 -11.20 2.67
CA ALA A 201 -9.92 -12.32 3.19
C ALA A 201 -8.90 -11.87 4.26
N PRO A 202 -9.34 -11.19 5.34
CA PRO A 202 -8.44 -10.58 6.32
C PRO A 202 -7.52 -11.59 7.02
N GLN A 203 -8.03 -12.80 7.35
CA GLN A 203 -7.21 -13.83 7.99
C GLN A 203 -6.11 -14.36 7.06
N GLN A 204 -6.44 -14.60 5.78
CA GLN A 204 -5.44 -15.07 4.81
C GLN A 204 -4.40 -13.97 4.55
N LEU A 205 -4.84 -12.71 4.41
CA LEU A 205 -3.94 -11.59 4.24
C LEU A 205 -2.99 -11.44 5.44
N ALA A 206 -3.50 -11.48 6.67
CA ALA A 206 -2.70 -11.40 7.88
C ALA A 206 -1.64 -12.51 7.93
N LYS A 207 -2.01 -13.75 7.56
CA LYS A 207 -1.08 -14.87 7.47
C LYS A 207 0.05 -14.63 6.47
N GLU A 208 -0.26 -14.12 5.27
CA GLU A 208 0.74 -13.81 4.24
C GLU A 208 1.67 -12.67 4.67
N LEU A 209 1.13 -11.63 5.32
CA LEU A 209 1.90 -10.51 5.86
C LEU A 209 2.86 -10.99 6.95
N SER A 210 2.34 -11.74 7.95
CA SER A 210 3.14 -12.27 9.05
C SER A 210 4.27 -13.15 8.54
N ALA A 211 3.97 -14.12 7.69
CA ALA A 211 4.97 -15.01 7.10
C ALA A 211 6.02 -14.25 6.27
N PHE A 212 5.63 -13.15 5.62
CA PHE A 212 6.57 -12.32 4.90
C PHE A 212 7.53 -11.61 5.85
N TRP A 213 7.03 -10.91 6.85
CA TRP A 213 7.87 -10.16 7.79
C TRP A 213 8.78 -11.08 8.62
N GLU A 214 8.31 -12.26 9.03
CA GLU A 214 9.11 -13.27 9.73
C GLU A 214 10.25 -13.83 8.87
N SER A 215 10.08 -13.85 7.55
CA SER A 215 11.10 -14.36 6.60
C SER A 215 12.20 -13.35 6.27
N LEU A 216 12.07 -12.10 6.73
CA LEU A 216 13.07 -11.07 6.47
C LEU A 216 14.33 -11.28 7.33
N PRO A 217 15.54 -10.93 6.83
CA PRO A 217 16.74 -10.92 7.64
C PRO A 217 16.55 -10.01 8.85
N LYS A 218 16.97 -10.45 10.02
CA LYS A 218 16.97 -9.58 11.21
C LYS A 218 18.04 -8.51 11.04
N SER A 219 17.71 -7.26 11.38
CA SER A 219 18.63 -6.09 11.19
C SER A 219 19.96 -6.17 11.94
N SER A 220 20.25 -7.28 12.66
CA SER A 220 21.54 -7.57 13.30
C SER A 220 22.55 -8.27 12.40
N ASP A 221 22.18 -8.66 11.18
CA ASP A 221 22.99 -9.49 10.30
C ASP A 221 23.56 -8.71 9.09
N LEU A 222 23.51 -7.35 9.13
CA LEU A 222 24.04 -6.46 8.09
C LEU A 222 25.12 -5.54 8.64
#